data_56d517eeb6b29828ce8fdd3b35e692b1
#
_entry.id   56d517eeb6b29828ce8fdd3b35e692b1
#
_cell.length_a   1.000
_cell.length_b   1.000
_cell.length_c   1.000
_cell.angle_alpha   90.00
_cell.angle_beta   90.00
_cell.angle_gamma   90.00
#
_symmetry.space_group_name_H-M   'P 1'
#
loop_
_entity.id
_entity.type
_entity.pdbx_description
1 polymer ?
#
loop_
_entity_poly.entity_id
_entity_poly.type
_entity_poly.pdbx_seq_one_letter_code
_entity_poly.pdbx_strand_id
1 'polypeptide(L)'
;MRPWTRPVLLGLLVGALAACAGPQDDLARQESARSHYDIGLGALAENNLKKAIGQLQIAANEDPRNPRIHYALGNAYLRNRQFDEAIASLRQAVEMNPRLSDAYNDLGAAYVQKQQWDLAIDAYRKALANPQYLNPEQAYLSLGNIYYVRGQYNRAAEEFRKLLDLFPRSADAHFFLGRTLSALGDLAEAREQLEQAIKLESGIPIYHLELGVALLRLGQRDAARQSLQRAVDLNPVGPEAQQARQYLRQLN
;
A
#
# COMPACT_ATOMS: atom_id res chain seq x y z
N MET A 1 -79.00 -16.21 37.77
CA MET A 1 -78.53 -16.92 36.57
C MET A 1 -78.02 -15.90 35.58
N ARG A 2 -76.73 -15.76 35.43
CA ARG A 2 -76.12 -14.84 34.44
C ARG A 2 -75.37 -15.70 33.41
N PRO A 3 -75.53 -15.52 32.06
CA PRO A 3 -74.75 -16.24 31.07
C PRO A 3 -73.40 -15.60 30.89
N TRP A 4 -72.36 -16.45 30.83
CA TRP A 4 -70.98 -16.10 30.53
C TRP A 4 -70.85 -15.90 29.01
N THR A 5 -70.49 -14.70 28.59
CA THR A 5 -69.99 -14.43 27.24
C THR A 5 -68.49 -14.57 27.17
N ARG A 6 -68.01 -15.53 26.37
CA ARG A 6 -66.58 -15.73 26.09
C ARG A 6 -66.15 -14.69 25.02
N PRO A 7 -65.04 -13.98 25.19
CA PRO A 7 -64.46 -13.20 24.10
C PRO A 7 -63.72 -14.12 23.13
N VAL A 8 -64.08 -14.00 21.83
CA VAL A 8 -63.36 -14.59 20.71
C VAL A 8 -62.09 -13.78 20.51
N LEU A 9 -60.93 -14.35 20.85
CA LEU A 9 -59.62 -13.84 20.49
C LEU A 9 -59.39 -14.06 18.97
N LEU A 10 -59.57 -13.01 18.19
CA LEU A 10 -59.07 -12.97 16.79
C LEU A 10 -57.54 -12.81 16.84
N GLY A 11 -56.83 -13.95 16.73
CA GLY A 11 -55.41 -13.96 16.51
C GLY A 11 -55.06 -13.40 15.12
N LEU A 12 -54.52 -12.17 15.10
CA LEU A 12 -53.85 -11.61 13.91
C LEU A 12 -52.55 -12.40 13.68
N LEU A 13 -52.63 -13.37 12.78
CA LEU A 13 -51.44 -13.97 12.14
C LEU A 13 -50.82 -12.92 11.21
N VAL A 14 -49.90 -12.12 11.73
CA VAL A 14 -48.94 -11.37 10.90
C VAL A 14 -47.96 -12.38 10.36
N GLY A 15 -48.31 -12.97 9.22
CA GLY A 15 -47.36 -13.76 8.43
C GLY A 15 -46.23 -12.85 7.94
N ALA A 16 -45.05 -13.01 8.54
CA ALA A 16 -43.83 -12.50 7.97
C ALA A 16 -43.60 -13.20 6.62
N LEU A 17 -44.01 -12.54 5.53
CA LEU A 17 -43.56 -12.85 4.18
C LEU A 17 -42.04 -12.53 4.13
N ALA A 18 -41.20 -13.42 4.61
CA ALA A 18 -39.84 -13.49 4.15
C ALA A 18 -39.94 -13.87 2.66
N ALA A 19 -39.84 -12.85 1.80
CA ALA A 19 -39.72 -13.05 0.38
C ALA A 19 -38.43 -13.88 0.17
N CYS A 20 -38.58 -15.18 -0.05
CA CYS A 20 -37.51 -16.03 -0.58
C CYS A 20 -37.25 -15.53 -1.99
N ALA A 21 -36.20 -14.75 -2.18
CA ALA A 21 -35.68 -14.44 -3.49
C ALA A 21 -35.43 -15.78 -4.21
N GLY A 22 -36.06 -15.99 -5.35
CA GLY A 22 -35.89 -17.22 -6.12
C GLY A 22 -34.50 -17.26 -6.77
N PRO A 23 -34.03 -18.44 -7.24
CA PRO A 23 -32.73 -18.56 -7.90
C PRO A 23 -32.54 -17.62 -9.10
N GLN A 24 -33.61 -17.20 -9.75
CA GLN A 24 -33.59 -16.23 -10.86
C GLN A 24 -33.32 -14.80 -10.36
N ASP A 25 -33.83 -14.43 -9.19
CA ASP A 25 -33.58 -13.10 -8.58
C ASP A 25 -32.13 -13.00 -8.10
N ASP A 26 -31.55 -14.09 -7.63
CA ASP A 26 -30.13 -14.13 -7.21
C ASP A 26 -29.18 -14.02 -8.43
N LEU A 27 -29.51 -14.65 -9.55
CA LEU A 27 -28.77 -14.52 -10.80
C LEU A 27 -28.83 -13.08 -11.34
N ALA A 28 -30.01 -12.48 -11.38
CA ALA A 28 -30.18 -11.12 -11.84
C ALA A 28 -29.40 -10.12 -10.96
N ARG A 29 -29.37 -10.33 -9.64
CA ARG A 29 -28.56 -9.51 -8.72
C ARG A 29 -27.06 -9.66 -8.98
N GLN A 30 -26.58 -10.89 -9.21
CA GLN A 30 -25.17 -11.13 -9.51
C GLN A 30 -24.75 -10.51 -10.84
N GLU A 31 -25.61 -10.56 -11.87
CA GLU A 31 -25.34 -9.89 -13.15
C GLU A 31 -25.32 -8.36 -13.00
N SER A 32 -26.24 -7.80 -12.22
CA SER A 32 -26.27 -6.37 -11.89
C SER A 32 -25.01 -5.96 -11.12
N ALA A 33 -24.64 -6.71 -10.07
CA ALA A 33 -23.43 -6.47 -9.30
C ALA A 33 -22.19 -6.49 -10.18
N ARG A 34 -22.09 -7.45 -11.11
CA ARG A 34 -21.00 -7.53 -12.08
C ARG A 34 -20.93 -6.31 -12.98
N SER A 35 -22.10 -5.85 -13.50
CA SER A 35 -22.15 -4.65 -14.34
C SER A 35 -21.65 -3.41 -13.57
N HIS A 36 -22.12 -3.20 -12.34
CA HIS A 36 -21.66 -2.09 -11.49
C HIS A 36 -20.17 -2.22 -11.12
N TYR A 37 -19.68 -3.43 -10.87
CA TYR A 37 -18.27 -3.69 -10.64
C TYR A 37 -17.41 -3.30 -11.85
N ASP A 38 -17.79 -3.72 -13.07
CA ASP A 38 -17.06 -3.42 -14.31
C ASP A 38 -17.06 -1.90 -14.60
N ILE A 39 -18.19 -1.21 -14.38
CA ILE A 39 -18.27 0.26 -14.47
C ILE A 39 -17.37 0.91 -13.42
N GLY A 40 -17.34 0.38 -12.21
CA GLY A 40 -16.48 0.86 -11.13
C GLY A 40 -15.00 0.72 -11.46
N LEU A 41 -14.58 -0.41 -12.02
CA LEU A 41 -13.19 -0.63 -12.47
C LEU A 41 -12.82 0.32 -13.62
N GLY A 42 -13.70 0.54 -14.58
CA GLY A 42 -13.51 1.53 -15.65
C GLY A 42 -13.31 2.94 -15.08
N ALA A 43 -14.13 3.33 -14.12
CA ALA A 43 -13.99 4.61 -13.43
C ALA A 43 -12.68 4.74 -12.62
N LEU A 44 -12.18 3.64 -12.02
CA LEU A 44 -10.86 3.60 -11.38
C LEU A 44 -9.73 3.82 -12.39
N ALA A 45 -9.82 3.22 -13.56
CA ALA A 45 -8.84 3.40 -14.63
C ALA A 45 -8.83 4.86 -15.16
N GLU A 46 -9.98 5.49 -15.22
CA GLU A 46 -10.15 6.92 -15.57
C GLU A 46 -9.79 7.88 -14.42
N ASN A 47 -9.38 7.36 -13.25
CA ASN A 47 -9.15 8.12 -12.02
C ASN A 47 -10.39 8.91 -11.53
N ASN A 48 -11.58 8.49 -11.92
CA ASN A 48 -12.84 9.06 -11.45
C ASN A 48 -13.29 8.37 -10.15
N LEU A 49 -12.60 8.70 -9.06
CA LEU A 49 -12.75 7.99 -7.78
C LEU A 49 -14.17 8.08 -7.21
N LYS A 50 -14.86 9.23 -7.38
CA LYS A 50 -16.24 9.40 -6.90
C LYS A 50 -17.20 8.44 -7.59
N LYS A 51 -17.10 8.33 -8.93
CA LYS A 51 -17.92 7.40 -9.72
C LYS A 51 -17.59 5.96 -9.38
N ALA A 52 -16.27 5.64 -9.25
CA ALA A 52 -15.80 4.31 -8.89
C ALA A 52 -16.40 3.84 -7.56
N ILE A 53 -16.25 4.65 -6.50
CA ILE A 53 -16.80 4.34 -5.17
C ILE A 53 -18.31 4.11 -5.24
N GLY A 54 -19.07 5.01 -5.91
CA GLY A 54 -20.51 4.87 -6.00
C GLY A 54 -20.94 3.56 -6.69
N GLN A 55 -20.30 3.19 -7.80
CA GLN A 55 -20.63 1.97 -8.53
C GLN A 55 -20.21 0.71 -7.76
N LEU A 56 -19.03 0.73 -7.14
CA LEU A 56 -18.55 -0.40 -6.34
C LEU A 56 -19.34 -0.60 -5.03
N GLN A 57 -19.90 0.47 -4.45
CA GLN A 57 -20.84 0.36 -3.33
C GLN A 57 -22.14 -0.33 -3.74
N ILE A 58 -22.69 0.01 -4.92
CA ILE A 58 -23.88 -0.67 -5.45
C ILE A 58 -23.56 -2.15 -5.67
N ALA A 59 -22.44 -2.47 -6.33
CA ALA A 59 -22.01 -3.85 -6.54
C ALA A 59 -21.84 -4.61 -5.22
N ALA A 60 -21.24 -4.01 -4.19
CA ALA A 60 -21.06 -4.62 -2.88
C ALA A 60 -22.40 -4.86 -2.13
N ASN A 61 -23.39 -4.04 -2.35
CA ASN A 61 -24.73 -4.25 -1.77
C ASN A 61 -25.49 -5.38 -2.49
N GLU A 62 -25.30 -5.56 -3.79
CA GLU A 62 -25.95 -6.60 -4.60
C GLU A 62 -25.27 -7.96 -4.46
N ASP A 63 -23.92 -8.00 -4.37
CA ASP A 63 -23.14 -9.21 -4.14
C ASP A 63 -22.17 -9.02 -2.94
N PRO A 64 -22.69 -9.03 -1.70
CA PRO A 64 -21.91 -8.71 -0.51
C PRO A 64 -20.87 -9.78 -0.13
N ARG A 65 -20.88 -10.93 -0.78
CA ARG A 65 -19.94 -12.04 -0.51
C ARG A 65 -18.83 -12.16 -1.55
N ASN A 66 -18.68 -11.17 -2.41
CA ASN A 66 -17.66 -11.18 -3.45
C ASN A 66 -16.38 -10.45 -3.00
N PRO A 67 -15.30 -11.17 -2.69
CA PRO A 67 -14.09 -10.55 -2.17
C PRO A 67 -13.43 -9.58 -3.18
N ARG A 68 -13.65 -9.77 -4.49
CA ARG A 68 -13.10 -8.89 -5.51
C ARG A 68 -13.77 -7.52 -5.51
N ILE A 69 -15.07 -7.46 -5.25
CA ILE A 69 -15.82 -6.20 -5.15
C ILE A 69 -15.31 -5.41 -3.94
N HIS A 70 -15.20 -6.05 -2.78
CA HIS A 70 -14.69 -5.42 -1.57
C HIS A 70 -13.22 -4.98 -1.71
N TYR A 71 -12.39 -5.75 -2.40
CA TYR A 71 -11.04 -5.32 -2.74
C TYR A 71 -11.03 -4.06 -3.62
N ALA A 72 -11.79 -4.07 -4.71
CA ALA A 72 -11.87 -2.92 -5.61
C ALA A 72 -12.41 -1.66 -4.90
N LEU A 73 -13.42 -1.82 -4.07
CA LEU A 73 -13.98 -0.74 -3.25
C LEU A 73 -12.95 -0.21 -2.24
N GLY A 74 -12.23 -1.09 -1.57
CA GLY A 74 -11.16 -0.73 -0.65
C GLY A 74 -10.02 0.02 -1.34
N ASN A 75 -9.61 -0.42 -2.54
CA ASN A 75 -8.63 0.28 -3.37
C ASN A 75 -9.14 1.67 -3.80
N ALA A 76 -10.41 1.78 -4.20
CA ALA A 76 -11.03 3.06 -4.54
C ALA A 76 -11.01 4.04 -3.36
N TYR A 77 -11.35 3.59 -2.16
CA TYR A 77 -11.29 4.39 -0.94
C TYR A 77 -9.85 4.78 -0.58
N LEU A 78 -8.88 3.85 -0.69
CA LEU A 78 -7.47 4.13 -0.43
C LEU A 78 -6.95 5.25 -1.34
N ARG A 79 -7.22 5.16 -2.64
CA ARG A 79 -6.86 6.18 -3.62
C ARG A 79 -7.57 7.52 -3.36
N ASN A 80 -8.80 7.49 -2.84
CA ASN A 80 -9.56 8.68 -2.44
C ASN A 80 -9.18 9.18 -1.03
N ARG A 81 -8.16 8.58 -0.38
CA ARG A 81 -7.65 8.92 0.96
C ARG A 81 -8.69 8.75 2.10
N GLN A 82 -9.69 7.93 1.87
CA GLN A 82 -10.69 7.51 2.86
C GLN A 82 -10.20 6.22 3.54
N PHE A 83 -9.23 6.39 4.44
CA PHE A 83 -8.44 5.26 4.95
C PHE A 83 -9.23 4.33 5.86
N ASP A 84 -10.22 4.82 6.61
CA ASP A 84 -11.04 3.99 7.51
C ASP A 84 -11.98 3.10 6.69
N GLU A 85 -12.63 3.63 5.66
CA GLU A 85 -13.48 2.89 4.74
C GLU A 85 -12.66 1.91 3.88
N ALA A 86 -11.44 2.29 3.50
CA ALA A 86 -10.51 1.40 2.81
C ALA A 86 -10.17 0.18 3.68
N ILE A 87 -9.79 0.40 4.95
CA ILE A 87 -9.48 -0.67 5.91
C ILE A 87 -10.70 -1.60 6.08
N ALA A 88 -11.90 -1.04 6.26
CA ALA A 88 -13.10 -1.84 6.43
C ALA A 88 -13.36 -2.76 5.23
N SER A 89 -13.32 -2.20 4.01
CA SER A 89 -13.56 -2.96 2.78
C SER A 89 -12.46 -3.98 2.49
N LEU A 90 -11.18 -3.61 2.66
CA LEU A 90 -10.06 -4.52 2.46
C LEU A 90 -10.05 -5.68 3.47
N ARG A 91 -10.43 -5.42 4.73
CA ARG A 91 -10.59 -6.50 5.72
C ARG A 91 -11.66 -7.48 5.30
N GLN A 92 -12.82 -7.02 4.85
CA GLN A 92 -13.86 -7.90 4.31
C GLN A 92 -13.33 -8.75 3.15
N ALA A 93 -12.57 -8.15 2.22
CA ALA A 93 -11.98 -8.88 1.10
C ALA A 93 -11.05 -10.01 1.56
N VAL A 94 -10.14 -9.76 2.50
CA VAL A 94 -9.17 -10.76 2.97
C VAL A 94 -9.77 -11.78 3.94
N GLU A 95 -10.84 -11.44 4.66
CA GLU A 95 -11.61 -12.38 5.47
C GLU A 95 -12.35 -13.41 4.60
N MET A 96 -12.90 -12.98 3.45
CA MET A 96 -13.55 -13.86 2.48
C MET A 96 -12.55 -14.67 1.64
N ASN A 97 -11.43 -14.07 1.27
CA ASN A 97 -10.38 -14.73 0.52
C ASN A 97 -8.98 -14.40 1.07
N PRO A 98 -8.45 -15.22 1.98
CA PRO A 98 -7.13 -15.03 2.58
C PRO A 98 -5.94 -15.15 1.59
N ARG A 99 -6.18 -15.47 0.32
CA ARG A 99 -5.14 -15.54 -0.71
C ARG A 99 -5.01 -14.26 -1.55
N LEU A 100 -5.81 -13.23 -1.27
CA LEU A 100 -5.74 -11.94 -1.96
C LEU A 100 -4.56 -11.12 -1.47
N SER A 101 -3.36 -11.40 -1.97
CA SER A 101 -2.12 -10.71 -1.59
C SER A 101 -2.18 -9.20 -1.86
N ASP A 102 -2.75 -8.79 -2.99
CA ASP A 102 -2.92 -7.37 -3.33
C ASP A 102 -3.81 -6.66 -2.31
N ALA A 103 -4.87 -7.30 -1.80
CA ALA A 103 -5.72 -6.72 -0.77
C ALA A 103 -4.99 -6.58 0.57
N TYR A 104 -4.13 -7.54 0.94
CA TYR A 104 -3.27 -7.39 2.11
C TYR A 104 -2.23 -6.28 1.94
N ASN A 105 -1.65 -6.14 0.74
CA ASN A 105 -0.73 -5.05 0.44
C ASN A 105 -1.40 -3.68 0.61
N ASP A 106 -2.58 -3.51 0.00
CA ASP A 106 -3.35 -2.27 0.11
C ASP A 106 -3.82 -1.99 1.55
N LEU A 107 -4.18 -3.04 2.28
CA LEU A 107 -4.51 -2.95 3.72
C LEU A 107 -3.30 -2.47 4.53
N GLY A 108 -2.10 -3.00 4.23
CA GLY A 108 -0.84 -2.52 4.79
C GLY A 108 -0.62 -1.03 4.50
N ALA A 109 -0.84 -0.60 3.25
CA ALA A 109 -0.71 0.79 2.85
C ALA A 109 -1.72 1.71 3.59
N ALA A 110 -2.97 1.26 3.76
CA ALA A 110 -3.97 2.01 4.51
C ALA A 110 -3.58 2.15 5.99
N TYR A 111 -3.05 1.09 6.62
CA TYR A 111 -2.55 1.14 8.00
C TYR A 111 -1.33 2.07 8.14
N VAL A 112 -0.43 2.12 7.15
CA VAL A 112 0.69 3.09 7.12
C VAL A 112 0.17 4.52 7.18
N GLN A 113 -0.84 4.87 6.38
CA GLN A 113 -1.44 6.20 6.38
C GLN A 113 -2.08 6.57 7.73
N LYS A 114 -2.54 5.58 8.48
CA LYS A 114 -3.06 5.74 9.85
C LYS A 114 -1.96 5.63 10.92
N GLN A 115 -0.68 5.47 10.54
CA GLN A 115 0.45 5.24 11.46
C GLN A 115 0.30 3.99 12.35
N GLN A 116 -0.52 3.04 11.92
CA GLN A 116 -0.75 1.77 12.61
C GLN A 116 0.30 0.74 12.17
N TRP A 117 1.57 0.99 12.54
CA TRP A 117 2.74 0.31 12.01
C TRP A 117 2.72 -1.21 12.18
N ASP A 118 2.30 -1.70 13.34
CA ASP A 118 2.31 -3.15 13.61
C ASP A 118 1.25 -3.88 12.79
N LEU A 119 0.08 -3.26 12.58
CA LEU A 119 -0.97 -3.79 11.69
C LEU A 119 -0.52 -3.75 10.21
N ALA A 120 0.20 -2.71 9.81
CA ALA A 120 0.78 -2.61 8.47
C ALA A 120 1.81 -3.73 8.22
N ILE A 121 2.70 -3.98 9.19
CA ILE A 121 3.70 -5.06 9.11
C ILE A 121 3.01 -6.43 8.97
N ASP A 122 1.99 -6.70 9.79
CA ASP A 122 1.23 -7.97 9.71
C ASP A 122 0.57 -8.14 8.34
N ALA A 123 -0.06 -7.07 7.82
CA ALA A 123 -0.71 -7.11 6.51
C ALA A 123 0.30 -7.37 5.38
N TYR A 124 1.42 -6.64 5.32
CA TYR A 124 2.46 -6.89 4.30
C TYR A 124 3.07 -8.29 4.40
N ARG A 125 3.30 -8.80 5.61
CA ARG A 125 3.78 -10.17 5.80
C ARG A 125 2.78 -11.22 5.29
N LYS A 126 1.48 -10.99 5.50
CA LYS A 126 0.42 -11.86 4.94
C LYS A 126 0.39 -11.81 3.41
N ALA A 127 0.60 -10.63 2.80
CA ALA A 127 0.73 -10.52 1.35
C ALA A 127 1.91 -11.36 0.84
N LEU A 128 3.08 -11.25 1.48
CA LEU A 128 4.31 -11.94 1.12
C LEU A 128 4.32 -13.43 1.46
N ALA A 129 3.44 -13.89 2.36
CA ALA A 129 3.33 -15.31 2.70
C ALA A 129 2.75 -16.17 1.55
N ASN A 130 2.15 -15.57 0.54
CA ASN A 130 1.67 -16.25 -0.64
C ASN A 130 2.79 -16.32 -1.71
N PRO A 131 3.33 -17.54 -2.02
CA PRO A 131 4.40 -17.68 -3.01
C PRO A 131 3.99 -17.28 -4.43
N GLN A 132 2.68 -17.17 -4.70
CA GLN A 132 2.13 -16.79 -6.00
C GLN A 132 1.84 -15.28 -6.08
N TYR A 133 2.27 -14.50 -5.10
CA TYR A 133 2.10 -13.05 -5.16
C TYR A 133 2.96 -12.45 -6.27
N LEU A 134 2.31 -11.81 -7.24
CA LEU A 134 2.98 -11.33 -8.45
C LEU A 134 3.76 -10.03 -8.25
N ASN A 135 3.37 -9.21 -7.25
CA ASN A 135 3.93 -7.88 -7.04
C ASN A 135 4.52 -7.69 -5.64
N PRO A 136 5.47 -8.54 -5.18
CA PRO A 136 5.98 -8.50 -3.82
C PRO A 136 6.90 -7.29 -3.55
N GLU A 137 7.40 -6.63 -4.60
CA GLU A 137 8.35 -5.52 -4.51
C GLU A 137 7.86 -4.41 -3.59
N GLN A 138 6.62 -3.94 -3.81
CA GLN A 138 6.05 -2.86 -3.01
C GLN A 138 5.89 -3.23 -1.53
N ALA A 139 5.55 -4.48 -1.24
CA ALA A 139 5.40 -4.95 0.14
C ALA A 139 6.75 -5.00 0.88
N TYR A 140 7.83 -5.49 0.22
CA TYR A 140 9.17 -5.45 0.81
C TYR A 140 9.70 -4.03 1.01
N LEU A 141 9.53 -3.14 0.02
CA LEU A 141 9.89 -1.72 0.16
C LEU A 141 9.17 -1.06 1.33
N SER A 142 7.87 -1.32 1.46
CA SER A 142 7.06 -0.77 2.54
C SER A 142 7.48 -1.30 3.90
N LEU A 143 7.73 -2.60 4.04
CA LEU A 143 8.24 -3.20 5.28
C LEU A 143 9.60 -2.61 5.67
N GLY A 144 10.54 -2.55 4.72
CA GLY A 144 11.85 -1.96 4.96
C GLY A 144 11.73 -0.50 5.40
N ASN A 145 10.89 0.29 4.75
CA ASN A 145 10.66 1.68 5.13
C ASN A 145 10.01 1.84 6.50
N ILE A 146 9.05 0.98 6.87
CA ILE A 146 8.46 1.01 8.22
C ILE A 146 9.54 0.73 9.26
N TYR A 147 10.38 -0.29 9.06
CA TYR A 147 11.47 -0.59 9.98
C TYR A 147 12.50 0.54 10.04
N TYR A 148 12.82 1.16 8.90
CA TYR A 148 13.72 2.30 8.85
C TYR A 148 13.19 3.49 9.67
N VAL A 149 11.95 3.90 9.49
CA VAL A 149 11.31 5.01 10.22
C VAL A 149 11.24 4.72 11.73
N ARG A 150 11.10 3.45 12.12
CA ARG A 150 11.12 3.02 13.52
C ARG A 150 12.54 2.87 14.11
N GLY A 151 13.58 3.22 13.36
CA GLY A 151 14.98 3.06 13.79
C GLY A 151 15.47 1.62 13.86
N GLN A 152 14.70 0.66 13.32
CA GLN A 152 15.04 -0.76 13.32
C GLN A 152 15.85 -1.11 12.05
N TYR A 153 17.00 -0.45 11.90
CA TYR A 153 17.78 -0.45 10.66
C TYR A 153 18.25 -1.85 10.24
N ASN A 154 18.59 -2.74 11.18
CA ASN A 154 18.96 -4.11 10.83
C ASN A 154 17.82 -4.86 10.13
N ARG A 155 16.57 -4.71 10.64
CA ARG A 155 15.40 -5.31 10.02
C ARG A 155 15.09 -4.66 8.66
N ALA A 156 15.25 -3.34 8.56
CA ALA A 156 15.07 -2.64 7.29
C ALA A 156 16.03 -3.17 6.22
N ALA A 157 17.33 -3.30 6.55
CA ALA A 157 18.33 -3.84 5.64
C ALA A 157 18.02 -5.30 5.22
N GLU A 158 17.50 -6.11 6.14
CA GLU A 158 17.08 -7.48 5.83
C GLU A 158 15.97 -7.52 4.79
N GLU A 159 14.92 -6.68 4.93
CA GLU A 159 13.83 -6.67 3.96
C GLU A 159 14.28 -6.13 2.59
N PHE A 160 15.16 -5.12 2.55
CA PHE A 160 15.71 -4.63 1.28
C PHE A 160 16.65 -5.66 0.61
N ARG A 161 17.41 -6.45 1.38
CA ARG A 161 18.21 -7.55 0.81
C ARG A 161 17.33 -8.65 0.24
N LYS A 162 16.25 -9.07 0.93
CA LYS A 162 15.26 -10.01 0.37
C LYS A 162 14.66 -9.49 -0.93
N LEU A 163 14.40 -8.19 -1.01
CA LEU A 163 13.93 -7.58 -2.25
C LEU A 163 14.98 -7.69 -3.36
N LEU A 164 16.24 -7.42 -3.07
CA LEU A 164 17.33 -7.54 -4.04
C LEU A 164 17.62 -8.98 -4.48
N ASP A 165 17.37 -9.96 -3.61
CA ASP A 165 17.45 -11.38 -3.99
C ASP A 165 16.42 -11.74 -5.09
N LEU A 166 15.24 -11.12 -5.04
CA LEU A 166 14.17 -11.31 -6.03
C LEU A 166 14.33 -10.38 -7.26
N PHE A 167 14.74 -9.15 -7.02
CA PHE A 167 14.84 -8.09 -8.02
C PHE A 167 16.22 -7.41 -7.97
N PRO A 168 17.28 -8.06 -8.46
CA PRO A 168 18.67 -7.54 -8.35
C PRO A 168 18.91 -6.22 -9.09
N ARG A 169 17.95 -5.76 -9.89
CA ARG A 169 18.02 -4.51 -10.66
C ARG A 169 17.03 -3.46 -10.18
N SER A 170 16.50 -3.58 -8.97
CA SER A 170 15.66 -2.55 -8.36
C SER A 170 16.55 -1.42 -7.83
N ALA A 171 16.52 -0.27 -8.53
CA ALA A 171 17.27 0.93 -8.13
C ALA A 171 16.82 1.42 -6.74
N ASP A 172 15.52 1.41 -6.49
CA ASP A 172 14.96 1.79 -5.19
C ASP A 172 15.43 0.88 -4.06
N ALA A 173 15.49 -0.44 -4.29
CA ALA A 173 15.97 -1.38 -3.28
C ALA A 173 17.45 -1.12 -2.91
N HIS A 174 18.30 -0.90 -3.91
CA HIS A 174 19.69 -0.50 -3.69
C HIS A 174 19.78 0.84 -2.94
N PHE A 175 19.00 1.83 -3.34
CA PHE A 175 18.96 3.14 -2.68
C PHE A 175 18.54 3.03 -1.21
N PHE A 176 17.40 2.36 -0.92
CA PHE A 176 16.92 2.23 0.45
C PHE A 176 17.84 1.37 1.32
N LEU A 177 18.46 0.34 0.76
CA LEU A 177 19.50 -0.43 1.46
C LEU A 177 20.72 0.45 1.77
N GLY A 178 21.24 1.20 0.79
CA GLY A 178 22.39 2.08 0.98
C GLY A 178 22.13 3.15 2.03
N ARG A 179 20.95 3.78 2.02
CA ARG A 179 20.54 4.75 3.04
C ARG A 179 20.45 4.09 4.43
N THR A 180 19.93 2.87 4.50
CA THR A 180 19.80 2.11 5.75
C THR A 180 21.17 1.74 6.32
N LEU A 181 22.08 1.27 5.48
CA LEU A 181 23.46 0.97 5.85
C LEU A 181 24.23 2.22 6.31
N SER A 182 23.97 3.37 5.65
CA SER A 182 24.51 4.65 6.13
C SER A 182 24.03 4.96 7.55
N ALA A 183 22.77 4.69 7.87
CA ALA A 183 22.25 4.88 9.23
C ALA A 183 22.86 3.92 10.25
N LEU A 184 23.19 2.68 9.84
CA LEU A 184 23.93 1.70 10.66
C LEU A 184 25.40 2.08 10.87
N GLY A 185 25.99 2.88 10.00
CA GLY A 185 27.41 3.21 10.00
C GLY A 185 28.26 2.34 9.06
N ASP A 186 27.65 1.41 8.34
CA ASP A 186 28.30 0.52 7.38
C ASP A 186 28.55 1.26 6.06
N LEU A 187 29.36 2.32 6.13
CA LEU A 187 29.51 3.34 5.08
C LEU A 187 30.11 2.81 3.78
N ALA A 188 30.98 1.80 3.86
CA ALA A 188 31.59 1.20 2.66
C ALA A 188 30.54 0.46 1.82
N GLU A 189 29.73 -0.40 2.45
CA GLU A 189 28.62 -1.09 1.78
C GLU A 189 27.54 -0.10 1.34
N ALA A 190 27.24 0.91 2.17
CA ALA A 190 26.29 1.97 1.82
C ALA A 190 26.66 2.66 0.51
N ARG A 191 27.93 3.05 0.34
CA ARG A 191 28.45 3.64 -0.89
C ARG A 191 28.22 2.71 -2.08
N GLU A 192 28.58 1.42 -1.96
CA GLU A 192 28.42 0.46 -3.05
C GLU A 192 26.95 0.34 -3.48
N GLN A 193 26.03 0.26 -2.53
CA GLN A 193 24.61 0.17 -2.84
C GLN A 193 24.09 1.44 -3.50
N LEU A 194 24.49 2.63 -3.03
CA LEU A 194 24.09 3.91 -3.65
C LEU A 194 24.69 4.09 -5.05
N GLU A 195 25.92 3.64 -5.29
CA GLU A 195 26.53 3.61 -6.62
C GLU A 195 25.76 2.67 -7.57
N GLN A 196 25.28 1.51 -7.09
CA GLN A 196 24.43 0.62 -7.89
C GLN A 196 23.07 1.27 -8.22
N ALA A 197 22.43 1.95 -7.27
CA ALA A 197 21.19 2.69 -7.52
C ALA A 197 21.41 3.75 -8.64
N ILE A 198 22.48 4.52 -8.56
CA ILE A 198 22.84 5.53 -9.56
C ILE A 198 23.17 4.91 -10.93
N LYS A 199 23.84 3.75 -10.94
CA LYS A 199 24.14 3.02 -12.17
C LYS A 199 22.88 2.56 -12.89
N LEU A 200 21.85 2.17 -12.14
CA LEU A 200 20.56 1.75 -12.67
C LEU A 200 19.72 2.96 -13.11
N GLU A 201 19.69 4.01 -12.28
CA GLU A 201 18.91 5.23 -12.54
C GLU A 201 19.72 6.48 -12.16
N SER A 202 20.48 7.01 -13.10
CA SER A 202 21.41 8.13 -12.86
C SER A 202 20.75 9.50 -12.75
N GLY A 203 19.46 9.62 -13.07
CA GLY A 203 18.73 10.89 -13.11
C GLY A 203 18.03 11.27 -11.80
N ILE A 204 18.21 10.53 -10.71
CA ILE A 204 17.47 10.72 -9.45
C ILE A 204 18.33 11.54 -8.45
N PRO A 205 17.97 12.82 -8.17
CA PRO A 205 18.80 13.71 -7.34
C PRO A 205 19.09 13.17 -5.94
N ILE A 206 18.12 12.50 -5.30
CA ILE A 206 18.27 11.98 -3.93
C ILE A 206 19.35 10.88 -3.84
N TYR A 207 19.54 10.07 -4.90
CA TYR A 207 20.58 9.05 -4.89
C TYR A 207 21.98 9.67 -4.80
N HIS A 208 22.22 10.75 -5.57
CA HIS A 208 23.47 11.50 -5.56
C HIS A 208 23.68 12.26 -4.25
N LEU A 209 22.61 12.80 -3.64
CA LEU A 209 22.68 13.45 -2.34
C LEU A 209 23.12 12.44 -1.27
N GLU A 210 22.47 11.29 -1.16
CA GLU A 210 22.76 10.29 -0.14
C GLU A 210 24.17 9.68 -0.35
N LEU A 211 24.60 9.46 -1.60
CA LEU A 211 25.96 9.06 -1.91
C LEU A 211 26.96 10.12 -1.44
N GLY A 212 26.70 11.40 -1.73
CA GLY A 212 27.55 12.50 -1.29
C GLY A 212 27.69 12.55 0.25
N VAL A 213 26.61 12.34 0.96
CA VAL A 213 26.60 12.29 2.45
C VAL A 213 27.41 11.07 2.95
N ALA A 214 27.23 9.89 2.35
CA ALA A 214 27.99 8.70 2.73
C ALA A 214 29.50 8.89 2.48
N LEU A 215 29.89 9.48 1.35
CA LEU A 215 31.27 9.80 1.00
C LEU A 215 31.90 10.84 1.95
N LEU A 216 31.14 11.84 2.40
CA LEU A 216 31.59 12.78 3.43
C LEU A 216 31.96 12.06 4.74
N ARG A 217 31.08 11.16 5.17
CA ARG A 217 31.31 10.37 6.39
C ARG A 217 32.50 9.41 6.26
N LEU A 218 32.82 8.97 5.03
CA LEU A 218 34.03 8.20 4.71
C LEU A 218 35.29 9.07 4.59
N GLY A 219 35.18 10.40 4.70
CA GLY A 219 36.29 11.32 4.50
C GLY A 219 36.70 11.55 3.04
N GLN A 220 35.94 11.02 2.07
CA GLN A 220 36.22 11.11 0.64
C GLN A 220 35.66 12.44 0.07
N ARG A 221 36.27 13.56 0.47
CA ARG A 221 35.74 14.92 0.23
C ARG A 221 35.53 15.29 -1.23
N ASP A 222 36.48 14.91 -2.12
CA ASP A 222 36.39 15.27 -3.53
C ASP A 222 35.30 14.49 -4.25
N ALA A 223 35.16 13.19 -3.99
CA ALA A 223 34.06 12.38 -4.52
C ALA A 223 32.71 12.85 -3.98
N ALA A 224 32.64 13.20 -2.69
CA ALA A 224 31.44 13.77 -2.09
C ALA A 224 31.02 15.07 -2.79
N ARG A 225 31.99 15.99 -3.04
CA ARG A 225 31.70 17.24 -3.76
C ARG A 225 31.10 16.97 -5.13
N GLN A 226 31.66 16.02 -5.90
CA GLN A 226 31.14 15.67 -7.22
C GLN A 226 29.68 15.13 -7.14
N SER A 227 29.43 14.21 -6.21
CA SER A 227 28.07 13.64 -6.04
C SER A 227 27.06 14.70 -5.59
N LEU A 228 27.42 15.54 -4.62
CA LEU A 228 26.55 16.64 -4.17
C LEU A 228 26.28 17.67 -5.29
N GLN A 229 27.29 18.01 -6.09
CA GLN A 229 27.12 18.89 -7.24
C GLN A 229 26.15 18.26 -8.25
N ARG A 230 26.28 16.96 -8.51
CA ARG A 230 25.38 16.26 -9.43
C ARG A 230 23.93 16.27 -8.94
N ALA A 231 23.68 16.14 -7.63
CA ALA A 231 22.34 16.30 -7.05
C ALA A 231 21.76 17.71 -7.33
N VAL A 232 22.60 18.75 -7.23
CA VAL A 232 22.20 20.14 -7.56
C VAL A 232 21.88 20.30 -9.03
N ASP A 233 22.74 19.74 -9.92
CA ASP A 233 22.60 19.91 -11.38
C ASP A 233 21.35 19.23 -11.92
N LEU A 234 20.96 18.08 -11.33
CA LEU A 234 19.77 17.31 -11.76
C LEU A 234 18.45 18.03 -11.45
N ASN A 235 18.37 18.72 -10.32
CA ASN A 235 17.18 19.50 -9.96
C ASN A 235 17.59 20.74 -9.13
N PRO A 236 18.01 21.85 -9.77
CA PRO A 236 18.59 22.99 -9.07
C PRO A 236 17.69 23.68 -8.04
N VAL A 237 16.37 23.51 -8.13
CA VAL A 237 15.39 24.14 -7.23
C VAL A 237 14.78 23.17 -6.25
N GLY A 238 15.09 21.87 -6.36
CA GLY A 238 14.55 20.82 -5.50
C GLY A 238 15.10 20.85 -4.06
N PRO A 239 14.43 20.15 -3.16
CA PRO A 239 14.86 20.04 -1.76
C PRO A 239 16.23 19.38 -1.62
N GLU A 240 16.54 18.40 -2.47
CA GLU A 240 17.83 17.71 -2.49
C GLU A 240 18.97 18.67 -2.83
N ALA A 241 18.76 19.58 -3.81
CA ALA A 241 19.73 20.57 -4.17
C ALA A 241 19.97 21.59 -3.05
N GLN A 242 18.94 21.98 -2.31
CA GLN A 242 19.10 22.86 -1.16
C GLN A 242 19.97 22.20 -0.08
N GLN A 243 19.71 20.93 0.20
CA GLN A 243 20.47 20.16 1.17
C GLN A 243 21.92 19.90 0.69
N ALA A 244 22.10 19.55 -0.59
CA ALA A 244 23.42 19.36 -1.18
C ALA A 244 24.27 20.63 -1.10
N ARG A 245 23.71 21.81 -1.39
CA ARG A 245 24.41 23.09 -1.23
C ARG A 245 24.83 23.38 0.21
N GLN A 246 24.10 22.93 1.22
CA GLN A 246 24.52 23.08 2.62
C GLN A 246 25.79 22.27 2.89
N TYR A 247 25.86 21.02 2.41
CA TYR A 247 27.06 20.20 2.53
C TYR A 247 28.23 20.75 1.71
N LEU A 248 27.99 21.22 0.49
CA LEU A 248 29.03 21.83 -0.35
C LEU A 248 29.68 23.05 0.30
N ARG A 249 28.92 23.88 1.01
CA ARG A 249 29.48 25.03 1.77
C ARG A 249 30.40 24.60 2.91
N GLN A 250 30.19 23.43 3.52
CA GLN A 250 31.05 22.89 4.58
C GLN A 250 32.34 22.31 4.03
N LEU A 251 32.43 22.06 2.73
CA LEU A 251 33.58 21.49 2.06
C LEU A 251 34.55 22.58 1.56
N ASN A 252 34.14 23.83 1.50
CA ASN A 252 34.96 24.98 1.16
C ASN A 252 35.55 25.60 2.42
#